data_4915f93e59794e1259440fa0a29355e4
#
_entry.id   4915f93e59794e1259440fa0a29355e4
#
_cell.length_a   1.000
_cell.length_b   1.000
_cell.length_c   1.000
_cell.angle_alpha   90.00
_cell.angle_beta   90.00
_cell.angle_gamma   90.00
#
_symmetry.space_group_name_H-M   'P 1'
#
loop_
_entity.id
_entity.type
_entity.pdbx_description
1 polymer ?
#
loop_
_entity_poly.entity_id
_entity_poly.type
_entity_poly.pdbx_seq_one_letter_code
_entity_poly.pdbx_strand_id
1 'polypeptide(L)'
;TSPSANVIAWPGATDGHHSVYNKQNPLLADLSVNQKITGRNSSKDVRHIEISLAGSGLSYQPGDALGVYFLNDSALVRDLLLLTAISRDTPVQLAGETFTIEQALTEQLELTQSYPAFVEKYAAATHNAALTELVADKAALRAYLSERQIIDIVRDHPGLLSAQQLVDALRKQQPRLYSIASSQAEVEDEVHLTVAVVRYDAYGQPHLGGASGFLAERLNEGDKVKVFVEQNNNFRLPANDDT
;
A
#
# COMPACT_ATOMS: atom_id res chain seq x y z
N THR A 1 -44.52 -15.89 -34.40
CA THR A 1 -43.78 -14.62 -34.37
C THR A 1 -43.40 -14.37 -32.92
N SER A 2 -42.16 -14.72 -32.56
CA SER A 2 -41.55 -14.44 -31.25
C SER A 2 -41.10 -12.99 -31.24
N PRO A 3 -41.25 -12.26 -30.14
CA PRO A 3 -40.69 -10.92 -30.02
C PRO A 3 -39.17 -10.99 -29.86
N SER A 4 -38.46 -10.26 -30.72
CA SER A 4 -37.05 -10.06 -30.64
C SER A 4 -36.74 -9.28 -29.36
N ALA A 5 -35.92 -9.83 -28.45
CA ALA A 5 -35.37 -9.11 -27.33
C ALA A 5 -34.47 -8.01 -27.86
N ASN A 6 -34.79 -6.75 -27.57
CA ASN A 6 -33.93 -5.63 -27.81
C ASN A 6 -32.72 -5.75 -26.83
N VAL A 7 -31.58 -6.19 -27.35
CA VAL A 7 -30.32 -6.08 -26.66
C VAL A 7 -30.00 -4.58 -26.58
N ILE A 8 -30.17 -3.99 -25.42
CA ILE A 8 -29.65 -2.65 -25.14
C ILE A 8 -28.14 -2.78 -25.11
N ALA A 9 -27.46 -2.36 -26.18
CA ALA A 9 -26.05 -2.21 -26.19
C ALA A 9 -25.68 -1.11 -25.14
N TRP A 10 -24.87 -1.46 -24.16
CA TRP A 10 -24.32 -0.49 -23.22
C TRP A 10 -23.56 0.57 -24.01
N PRO A 11 -23.85 1.86 -23.84
CA PRO A 11 -23.03 2.94 -24.39
C PRO A 11 -21.77 3.04 -23.54
N GLY A 12 -20.68 2.39 -23.96
CA GLY A 12 -19.46 2.39 -23.16
C GLY A 12 -18.24 1.76 -23.82
N ALA A 13 -18.36 1.31 -25.06
CA ALA A 13 -17.17 1.06 -25.88
C ALA A 13 -16.78 2.38 -26.56
N THR A 14 -16.32 3.37 -25.79
CA THR A 14 -15.62 4.53 -26.35
C THR A 14 -14.23 4.08 -26.76
N ASP A 15 -13.87 4.40 -27.98
CA ASP A 15 -12.54 4.26 -28.58
C ASP A 15 -11.46 4.62 -27.55
N GLY A 16 -10.44 3.73 -27.44
CA GLY A 16 -9.42 3.77 -26.41
C GLY A 16 -8.67 5.09 -26.33
N HIS A 17 -9.14 5.99 -25.51
CA HIS A 17 -8.27 6.97 -24.88
C HIS A 17 -7.43 6.20 -23.86
N HIS A 18 -6.27 5.69 -24.27
CA HIS A 18 -5.29 5.17 -23.33
C HIS A 18 -4.90 6.32 -22.41
N SER A 19 -5.38 6.28 -21.17
CA SER A 19 -4.93 7.21 -20.14
C SER A 19 -3.42 7.14 -20.04
N VAL A 20 -2.75 8.28 -19.92
CA VAL A 20 -1.31 8.35 -19.69
C VAL A 20 -0.92 7.85 -18.29
N TYR A 21 -1.90 7.67 -17.40
CA TYR A 21 -1.70 7.25 -16.02
C TYR A 21 -1.67 5.74 -15.90
N ASN A 22 -0.65 5.24 -15.19
CA ASN A 22 -0.42 3.83 -14.93
C ASN A 22 0.46 3.67 -13.67
N LYS A 23 0.88 2.45 -13.35
CA LYS A 23 1.74 2.17 -12.19
C LYS A 23 3.05 2.97 -12.19
N GLN A 24 3.66 3.23 -13.33
CA GLN A 24 4.91 4.00 -13.46
C GLN A 24 4.67 5.52 -13.46
N ASN A 25 3.50 5.94 -13.89
CA ASN A 25 3.07 7.33 -13.93
C ASN A 25 1.68 7.46 -13.27
N PRO A 26 1.57 7.38 -11.93
CA PRO A 26 0.30 7.40 -11.23
C PRO A 26 -0.39 8.77 -11.31
N LEU A 27 -1.73 8.76 -11.33
CA LEU A 27 -2.53 9.96 -11.17
C LEU A 27 -2.36 10.51 -9.75
N LEU A 28 -2.13 11.80 -9.61
CA LEU A 28 -2.24 12.51 -8.35
C LEU A 28 -3.69 13.00 -8.16
N ALA A 29 -4.50 12.18 -7.51
CA ALA A 29 -5.94 12.35 -7.35
C ALA A 29 -6.32 13.00 -6.03
N ASP A 30 -7.51 13.60 -5.95
CA ASP A 30 -8.07 14.12 -4.71
C ASP A 30 -8.82 13.01 -3.96
N LEU A 31 -8.62 12.93 -2.65
CA LEU A 31 -9.47 12.16 -1.74
C LEU A 31 -10.76 12.96 -1.51
N SER A 32 -11.89 12.49 -2.04
CA SER A 32 -13.19 13.21 -1.95
C SER A 32 -13.91 12.90 -0.65
N VAL A 33 -13.93 11.61 -0.23
CA VAL A 33 -14.63 11.13 0.97
C VAL A 33 -13.79 10.13 1.75
N ASN A 34 -13.83 10.26 3.07
CA ASN A 34 -13.25 9.30 4.02
C ASN A 34 -14.24 9.05 5.17
N GLN A 35 -15.14 8.11 4.98
CA GLN A 35 -16.22 7.85 5.93
C GLN A 35 -16.07 6.48 6.61
N LYS A 36 -16.08 6.45 7.94
CA LYS A 36 -16.20 5.19 8.70
C LYS A 36 -17.60 4.61 8.53
N ILE A 37 -17.69 3.37 8.03
CA ILE A 37 -18.97 2.67 7.78
C ILE A 37 -19.27 1.56 8.79
N THR A 38 -18.35 1.25 9.69
CA THR A 38 -18.60 0.30 10.79
C THR A 38 -19.26 0.98 11.98
N GLY A 39 -20.19 0.27 12.63
CA GLY A 39 -20.91 0.76 13.80
C GLY A 39 -20.00 1.00 15.01
N ARG A 40 -20.50 1.78 15.98
CA ARG A 40 -19.72 2.19 17.18
C ARG A 40 -19.17 1.03 18.01
N ASN A 41 -19.85 -0.12 18.01
CA ASN A 41 -19.47 -1.30 18.78
C ASN A 41 -18.67 -2.34 17.96
N SER A 42 -18.30 -2.00 16.73
CA SER A 42 -17.47 -2.88 15.90
C SER A 42 -16.03 -2.84 16.35
N SER A 43 -15.41 -4.02 16.50
CA SER A 43 -13.96 -4.14 16.70
C SER A 43 -13.15 -3.82 15.43
N LYS A 44 -13.84 -3.71 14.27
CA LYS A 44 -13.22 -3.38 12.99
C LYS A 44 -13.47 -1.92 12.64
N ASP A 45 -12.49 -1.29 12.04
CA ASP A 45 -12.60 0.01 11.39
C ASP A 45 -12.58 -0.22 9.87
N VAL A 46 -13.75 -0.02 9.23
CA VAL A 46 -13.88 -0.11 7.78
C VAL A 46 -14.32 1.26 7.26
N ARG A 47 -13.63 1.73 6.21
CA ARG A 47 -13.85 3.04 5.60
C ARG A 47 -14.40 2.90 4.20
N HIS A 48 -15.36 3.75 3.89
CA HIS A 48 -15.73 4.09 2.53
C HIS A 48 -14.86 5.26 2.08
N ILE A 49 -14.11 5.05 1.01
CA ILE A 49 -13.16 6.02 0.47
C ILE A 49 -13.58 6.33 -0.96
N GLU A 50 -13.73 7.61 -1.30
CA GLU A 50 -13.98 8.08 -2.66
C GLU A 50 -12.79 8.89 -3.14
N ILE A 51 -12.32 8.61 -4.36
CA ILE A 51 -11.17 9.27 -4.97
C ILE A 51 -11.57 9.78 -6.34
N SER A 52 -11.30 11.06 -6.60
CA SER A 52 -11.63 11.69 -7.86
C SER A 52 -10.71 11.25 -8.99
N LEU A 53 -11.30 10.86 -10.12
CA LEU A 53 -10.60 10.57 -11.37
C LEU A 53 -10.82 11.68 -12.41
N ALA A 54 -11.44 12.79 -12.02
CA ALA A 54 -11.84 13.86 -12.91
C ALA A 54 -10.68 14.36 -13.80
N GLY A 55 -10.94 14.47 -15.10
CA GLY A 55 -9.96 14.96 -16.08
C GLY A 55 -8.80 14.03 -16.38
N SER A 56 -8.74 12.82 -15.77
CA SER A 56 -7.63 11.89 -15.96
C SER A 56 -7.75 11.01 -17.20
N GLY A 57 -8.97 10.80 -17.69
CA GLY A 57 -9.27 9.81 -18.73
C GLY A 57 -9.08 8.35 -18.26
N LEU A 58 -8.92 8.11 -16.95
CA LEU A 58 -8.88 6.77 -16.39
C LEU A 58 -10.26 6.14 -16.47
N SER A 59 -10.30 4.88 -16.91
CA SER A 59 -11.50 4.06 -16.92
C SER A 59 -11.25 2.74 -16.20
N TYR A 60 -12.31 2.19 -15.60
CA TYR A 60 -12.26 0.89 -14.93
C TYR A 60 -13.54 0.11 -15.14
N GLN A 61 -13.49 -1.17 -14.88
CA GLN A 61 -14.61 -2.09 -14.94
C GLN A 61 -14.79 -2.81 -13.60
N PRO A 62 -15.99 -3.31 -13.29
CA PRO A 62 -16.19 -4.18 -12.13
C PRO A 62 -15.18 -5.35 -12.13
N GLY A 63 -14.50 -5.55 -11.00
CA GLY A 63 -13.44 -6.54 -10.84
C GLY A 63 -12.01 -5.99 -10.99
N ASP A 64 -11.83 -4.76 -11.48
CA ASP A 64 -10.54 -4.08 -11.46
C ASP A 64 -10.16 -3.65 -10.04
N ALA A 65 -8.90 -3.31 -9.84
CA ALA A 65 -8.38 -2.79 -8.59
C ALA A 65 -7.79 -1.40 -8.77
N LEU A 66 -7.84 -0.60 -7.70
CA LEU A 66 -7.11 0.65 -7.61
C LEU A 66 -5.80 0.43 -6.87
N GLY A 67 -4.68 0.72 -7.51
CA GLY A 67 -3.38 0.76 -6.88
C GLY A 67 -3.17 2.09 -6.19
N VAL A 68 -2.87 2.05 -4.88
CA VAL A 68 -2.68 3.23 -4.04
C VAL A 68 -1.25 3.27 -3.53
N TYR A 69 -0.52 4.34 -3.85
CA TYR A 69 0.75 4.67 -3.23
C TYR A 69 0.49 5.39 -1.90
N PHE A 70 1.35 5.16 -0.93
CA PHE A 70 1.18 5.74 0.40
C PHE A 70 2.51 6.24 0.96
N LEU A 71 2.44 7.12 1.93
CA LEU A 71 3.57 7.53 2.73
C LEU A 71 3.62 6.71 4.01
N ASN A 72 4.79 6.33 4.46
CA ASN A 72 4.95 5.73 5.78
C ASN A 72 4.62 6.76 6.87
N ASP A 73 4.19 6.27 8.02
CA ASP A 73 3.92 7.11 9.18
C ASP A 73 5.20 7.80 9.66
N SER A 74 5.15 9.12 9.81
CA SER A 74 6.29 9.92 10.29
C SER A 74 6.72 9.53 11.70
N ALA A 75 5.80 9.05 12.55
CA ALA A 75 6.14 8.53 13.87
C ALA A 75 6.93 7.21 13.75
N LEU A 76 6.52 6.30 12.88
CA LEU A 76 7.25 5.05 12.60
C LEU A 76 8.66 5.34 12.05
N VAL A 77 8.78 6.28 11.11
CA VAL A 77 10.08 6.69 10.54
C VAL A 77 10.98 7.29 11.60
N ARG A 78 10.47 8.22 12.40
CA ARG A 78 11.21 8.83 13.51
C ARG A 78 11.70 7.78 14.51
N ASP A 79 10.83 6.86 14.93
CA ASP A 79 11.16 5.86 15.92
C ASP A 79 12.21 4.86 15.40
N LEU A 80 12.13 4.50 14.10
CA LEU A 80 13.17 3.68 13.47
C LEU A 80 14.53 4.38 13.42
N LEU A 81 14.56 5.68 13.09
CA LEU A 81 15.78 6.49 13.08
C LEU A 81 16.38 6.64 14.50
N LEU A 82 15.53 6.79 15.53
CA LEU A 82 15.98 6.81 16.92
C LEU A 82 16.60 5.48 17.36
N LEU A 83 15.95 4.36 17.03
CA LEU A 83 16.47 3.02 17.36
C LEU A 83 17.82 2.71 16.70
N THR A 84 18.03 3.21 15.47
CA THR A 84 19.27 3.00 14.73
C THR A 84 20.33 4.07 14.99
N ALA A 85 19.99 5.11 15.76
CA ALA A 85 20.83 6.28 16.01
C ALA A 85 21.33 7.00 14.73
N ILE A 86 20.53 6.95 13.65
CA ILE A 86 20.83 7.57 12.36
C ILE A 86 20.19 8.95 12.30
N SER A 87 20.97 9.98 11.93
CA SER A 87 20.44 11.33 11.73
C SER A 87 19.52 11.38 10.50
N ARG A 88 18.33 11.99 10.65
CA ARG A 88 17.29 12.11 9.62
C ARG A 88 17.78 12.73 8.30
N ASP A 89 18.76 13.62 8.37
CA ASP A 89 19.29 14.37 7.23
C ASP A 89 20.47 13.64 6.55
N THR A 90 20.82 12.42 7.00
CA THR A 90 21.92 11.66 6.41
C THR A 90 21.61 11.33 4.95
N PRO A 91 22.50 11.70 4.01
CA PRO A 91 22.29 11.40 2.60
C PRO A 91 22.45 9.90 2.32
N VAL A 92 21.57 9.36 1.48
CA VAL A 92 21.57 7.98 1.02
C VAL A 92 21.33 7.92 -0.48
N GLN A 93 21.81 6.86 -1.12
CA GLN A 93 21.61 6.59 -2.54
C GLN A 93 20.51 5.55 -2.72
N LEU A 94 19.52 5.82 -3.56
CA LEU A 94 18.47 4.88 -3.91
C LEU A 94 18.09 5.05 -5.39
N ALA A 95 18.19 3.97 -6.17
CA ALA A 95 17.88 3.95 -7.61
C ALA A 95 18.59 5.02 -8.46
N GLY A 96 19.82 5.42 -8.06
CA GLY A 96 20.61 6.43 -8.76
C GLY A 96 20.33 7.88 -8.34
N GLU A 97 19.43 8.10 -7.40
CA GLU A 97 19.10 9.41 -6.84
C GLU A 97 19.56 9.53 -5.38
N THR A 98 19.78 10.77 -4.95
CA THR A 98 20.16 11.08 -3.55
C THR A 98 18.95 11.60 -2.79
N PHE A 99 18.67 10.98 -1.64
CA PHE A 99 17.63 11.38 -0.70
C PHE A 99 18.24 11.64 0.67
N THR A 100 17.53 12.36 1.55
CA THR A 100 17.77 12.18 2.98
C THR A 100 17.21 10.82 3.38
N ILE A 101 17.78 10.18 4.42
CA ILE A 101 17.23 8.88 4.87
C ILE A 101 15.78 9.01 5.31
N GLU A 102 15.37 10.12 5.90
CA GLU A 102 13.98 10.37 6.27
C GLU A 102 13.06 10.36 5.05
N GLN A 103 13.45 11.04 3.96
CA GLN A 103 12.68 11.01 2.71
C GLN A 103 12.59 9.60 2.12
N ALA A 104 13.73 8.89 2.07
CA ALA A 104 13.77 7.53 1.54
C ALA A 104 12.86 6.57 2.34
N LEU A 105 12.89 6.65 3.67
CA LEU A 105 12.04 5.85 4.55
C LEU A 105 10.56 6.25 4.45
N THR A 106 10.26 7.53 4.30
CA THR A 106 8.87 8.01 4.23
C THR A 106 8.20 7.63 2.92
N GLU A 107 8.90 7.74 1.79
CA GLU A 107 8.29 7.73 0.47
C GLU A 107 8.61 6.49 -0.37
N GLN A 108 9.75 5.83 -0.13
CA GLN A 108 10.32 4.87 -1.07
C GLN A 108 10.41 3.43 -0.55
N LEU A 109 10.50 3.24 0.76
CA LEU A 109 10.90 1.98 1.37
C LEU A 109 9.79 1.34 2.20
N GLU A 110 9.70 0.01 2.16
CA GLU A 110 8.70 -0.76 2.92
C GLU A 110 9.10 -0.90 4.40
N LEU A 111 8.25 -0.40 5.29
CA LEU A 111 8.47 -0.46 6.74
C LEU A 111 7.45 -1.29 7.50
N THR A 112 6.25 -1.48 6.93
CA THR A 112 5.10 -2.08 7.60
C THR A 112 4.96 -3.59 7.40
N GLN A 113 5.83 -4.17 6.58
CA GLN A 113 5.89 -5.62 6.34
C GLN A 113 7.32 -6.10 6.50
N SER A 114 7.54 -7.06 7.38
CA SER A 114 8.82 -7.77 7.47
C SER A 114 8.92 -8.89 6.43
N TYR A 115 10.13 -9.26 6.05
CA TYR A 115 10.40 -10.30 5.06
C TYR A 115 11.81 -10.89 5.23
N PRO A 116 12.05 -12.15 4.79
CA PRO A 116 13.31 -12.85 5.03
C PRO A 116 14.56 -12.10 4.60
N ALA A 117 14.57 -11.49 3.39
CA ALA A 117 15.74 -10.80 2.88
C ALA A 117 16.14 -9.56 3.72
N PHE A 118 15.19 -8.91 4.41
CA PHE A 118 15.53 -7.86 5.36
C PHE A 118 16.30 -8.42 6.54
N VAL A 119 15.82 -9.52 7.15
CA VAL A 119 16.49 -10.15 8.31
C VAL A 119 17.90 -10.57 7.96
N GLU A 120 18.08 -11.22 6.79
CA GLU A 120 19.38 -11.65 6.29
C GLU A 120 20.36 -10.49 6.16
N LYS A 121 19.97 -9.42 5.46
CA LYS A 121 20.80 -8.25 5.24
C LYS A 121 21.08 -7.47 6.53
N TYR A 122 20.07 -7.33 7.37
CA TYR A 122 20.21 -6.64 8.66
C TYR A 122 21.13 -7.42 9.61
N ALA A 123 20.99 -8.75 9.68
CA ALA A 123 21.87 -9.61 10.46
C ALA A 123 23.33 -9.48 10.00
N ALA A 124 23.57 -9.47 8.68
CA ALA A 124 24.91 -9.30 8.12
C ALA A 124 25.48 -7.90 8.42
N ALA A 125 24.70 -6.83 8.25
CA ALA A 125 25.14 -5.46 8.50
C ALA A 125 25.44 -5.18 9.96
N THR A 126 24.69 -5.78 10.90
CA THR A 126 24.84 -5.62 12.34
C THR A 126 25.69 -6.70 13.01
N HIS A 127 26.16 -7.69 12.25
CA HIS A 127 26.88 -8.87 12.76
C HIS A 127 26.11 -9.63 13.86
N ASN A 128 24.77 -9.71 13.71
CA ASN A 128 23.89 -10.32 14.70
C ASN A 128 23.84 -11.84 14.53
N ALA A 129 24.49 -12.59 15.43
CA ALA A 129 24.57 -14.04 15.38
C ALA A 129 23.19 -14.72 15.52
N ALA A 130 22.32 -14.21 16.42
CA ALA A 130 21.00 -14.78 16.66
C ALA A 130 20.11 -14.70 15.41
N LEU A 131 20.12 -13.53 14.70
CA LEU A 131 19.42 -13.40 13.43
C LEU A 131 20.02 -14.26 12.33
N THR A 132 21.36 -14.46 12.32
CA THR A 132 22.03 -15.35 11.36
C THR A 132 21.60 -16.81 11.56
N GLU A 133 21.49 -17.27 12.79
CA GLU A 133 20.97 -18.60 13.12
C GLU A 133 19.49 -18.72 12.73
N LEU A 134 18.68 -17.69 13.00
CA LEU A 134 17.27 -17.66 12.64
C LEU A 134 17.06 -17.77 11.11
N VAL A 135 17.88 -17.10 10.32
CA VAL A 135 17.82 -17.15 8.84
C VAL A 135 18.10 -18.56 8.30
N ALA A 136 18.92 -19.36 8.99
CA ALA A 136 19.21 -20.72 8.60
C ALA A 136 18.00 -21.67 8.76
N ASP A 137 17.06 -21.35 9.66
CA ASP A 137 15.82 -22.12 9.87
C ASP A 137 14.63 -21.40 9.22
N LYS A 138 14.21 -21.84 8.03
CA LYS A 138 13.10 -21.24 7.29
C LYS A 138 11.77 -21.29 8.01
N ALA A 139 11.51 -22.31 8.83
CA ALA A 139 10.25 -22.43 9.55
C ALA A 139 10.22 -21.49 10.74
N ALA A 140 11.30 -21.43 11.52
CA ALA A 140 11.46 -20.49 12.61
C ALA A 140 11.43 -19.04 12.12
N LEU A 141 12.11 -18.73 11.01
CA LEU A 141 12.09 -17.39 10.40
C LEU A 141 10.69 -16.97 9.98
N ARG A 142 9.91 -17.87 9.35
CA ARG A 142 8.53 -17.57 8.97
C ARG A 142 7.66 -17.28 10.19
N ALA A 143 7.78 -18.07 11.25
CA ALA A 143 7.04 -17.84 12.49
C ALA A 143 7.48 -16.53 13.16
N TYR A 144 8.76 -16.22 13.17
CA TYR A 144 9.31 -14.98 13.72
C TYR A 144 8.78 -13.73 12.98
N LEU A 145 8.67 -13.79 11.65
CA LEU A 145 8.19 -12.68 10.82
C LEU A 145 6.67 -12.47 10.91
N SER A 146 5.93 -13.42 11.45
CA SER A 146 4.49 -13.28 11.63
C SER A 146 4.18 -12.09 12.53
N GLU A 147 3.29 -11.20 12.06
CA GLU A 147 2.85 -9.99 12.77
C GLU A 147 3.94 -8.95 13.08
N ARG A 148 5.22 -9.18 12.73
CA ARG A 148 6.29 -8.20 12.92
C ARG A 148 6.38 -7.22 11.76
N GLN A 149 6.59 -5.96 12.09
CA GLN A 149 7.05 -4.94 11.18
C GLN A 149 8.58 -4.81 11.24
N ILE A 150 9.17 -4.04 10.35
CA ILE A 150 10.63 -3.81 10.31
C ILE A 150 11.14 -3.27 11.66
N ILE A 151 10.42 -2.35 12.26
CA ILE A 151 10.81 -1.71 13.53
C ILE A 151 10.91 -2.70 14.69
N ASP A 152 10.09 -3.76 14.71
CA ASP A 152 10.14 -4.76 15.77
C ASP A 152 11.43 -5.58 15.72
N ILE A 153 11.88 -5.92 14.51
CA ILE A 153 13.14 -6.63 14.31
C ILE A 153 14.32 -5.79 14.80
N VAL A 154 14.31 -4.49 14.44
CA VAL A 154 15.37 -3.55 14.88
C VAL A 154 15.36 -3.34 16.40
N ARG A 155 14.16 -3.32 17.01
CA ARG A 155 13.99 -3.17 18.46
C ARG A 155 14.45 -4.42 19.23
N ASP A 156 14.07 -5.60 18.75
CA ASP A 156 14.44 -6.88 19.36
C ASP A 156 15.94 -7.18 19.23
N HIS A 157 16.56 -6.69 18.15
CA HIS A 157 17.95 -6.95 17.79
C HIS A 157 18.70 -5.65 17.45
N PRO A 158 18.89 -4.76 18.42
CA PRO A 158 19.60 -3.50 18.16
C PRO A 158 21.03 -3.76 17.69
N GLY A 159 21.47 -3.00 16.69
CA GLY A 159 22.80 -3.11 16.12
C GLY A 159 23.23 -1.83 15.41
N LEU A 160 24.52 -1.64 15.29
CA LEU A 160 25.10 -0.50 14.59
C LEU A 160 25.17 -0.78 13.09
N LEU A 161 24.62 0.13 12.29
CA LEU A 161 24.72 0.10 10.84
C LEU A 161 24.71 1.52 10.28
N SER A 162 25.24 1.71 9.09
CA SER A 162 25.16 3.00 8.41
C SER A 162 23.75 3.23 7.82
N ALA A 163 23.44 4.49 7.52
CA ALA A 163 22.19 4.84 6.82
C ALA A 163 22.03 4.08 5.48
N GLN A 164 23.13 3.97 4.72
CA GLN A 164 23.11 3.24 3.45
C GLN A 164 22.86 1.74 3.64
N GLN A 165 23.46 1.11 4.65
CA GLN A 165 23.21 -0.30 4.96
C GLN A 165 21.75 -0.56 5.35
N LEU A 166 21.11 0.37 6.07
CA LEU A 166 19.68 0.28 6.38
C LEU A 166 18.85 0.37 5.10
N VAL A 167 19.12 1.33 4.23
CA VAL A 167 18.42 1.48 2.93
C VAL A 167 18.61 0.24 2.06
N ASP A 168 19.83 -0.30 1.97
CA ASP A 168 20.15 -1.48 1.15
C ASP A 168 19.49 -2.76 1.69
N ALA A 169 19.20 -2.83 3.00
CA ALA A 169 18.48 -3.93 3.60
C ALA A 169 16.97 -3.89 3.28
N LEU A 170 16.42 -2.69 3.10
CA LEU A 170 15.01 -2.48 2.83
C LEU A 170 14.67 -2.70 1.35
N ARG A 171 13.44 -3.14 1.08
CA ARG A 171 12.91 -3.23 -0.29
C ARG A 171 12.11 -1.99 -0.63
N LYS A 172 12.00 -1.72 -1.92
CA LYS A 172 11.13 -0.66 -2.42
C LYS A 172 9.69 -0.90 -2.00
N GLN A 173 9.03 0.15 -1.52
CA GLN A 173 7.60 0.13 -1.21
C GLN A 173 6.80 -0.17 -2.48
N GLN A 174 5.80 -1.03 -2.35
CA GLN A 174 4.86 -1.34 -3.42
C GLN A 174 3.50 -0.71 -3.10
N PRO A 175 2.80 -0.18 -4.10
CA PRO A 175 1.42 0.25 -3.92
C PRO A 175 0.55 -0.91 -3.44
N ARG A 176 -0.51 -0.60 -2.70
CA ARG A 176 -1.51 -1.61 -2.29
C ARG A 176 -2.67 -1.57 -3.26
N LEU A 177 -3.10 -2.75 -3.67
CA LEU A 177 -4.27 -2.92 -4.53
C LEU A 177 -5.52 -3.08 -3.67
N TYR A 178 -6.53 -2.30 -3.98
CA TYR A 178 -7.86 -2.38 -3.40
C TYR A 178 -8.86 -2.69 -4.51
N SER A 179 -9.70 -3.69 -4.32
CA SER A 179 -10.80 -3.95 -5.25
C SER A 179 -11.71 -2.74 -5.33
N ILE A 180 -12.04 -2.32 -6.54
CA ILE A 180 -12.95 -1.21 -6.79
C ILE A 180 -14.36 -1.64 -6.40
N ALA A 181 -15.06 -0.83 -5.62
CA ALA A 181 -16.39 -1.11 -5.06
C ALA A 181 -17.50 -0.30 -5.74
N SER A 182 -17.18 0.49 -6.78
CA SER A 182 -18.13 1.30 -7.54
C SER A 182 -18.28 0.80 -8.98
N SER A 183 -19.37 1.21 -9.63
CA SER A 183 -19.53 1.13 -11.09
C SER A 183 -19.27 2.50 -11.69
N GLN A 184 -18.35 2.61 -12.62
CA GLN A 184 -18.03 3.90 -13.24
C GLN A 184 -19.23 4.52 -13.98
N ALA A 185 -20.15 3.68 -14.46
CA ALA A 185 -21.39 4.15 -15.09
C ALA A 185 -22.33 4.89 -14.11
N GLU A 186 -22.18 4.64 -12.79
CA GLU A 186 -22.99 5.27 -11.74
C GLU A 186 -22.30 6.50 -11.12
N VAL A 187 -20.96 6.45 -11.00
CA VAL A 187 -20.21 7.46 -10.26
C VAL A 187 -19.32 8.33 -11.17
N GLU A 188 -19.35 8.07 -12.49
CA GLU A 188 -18.67 8.85 -13.53
C GLU A 188 -17.15 9.05 -13.26
N ASP A 189 -16.76 10.18 -12.77
CA ASP A 189 -15.37 10.61 -12.55
C ASP A 189 -14.83 10.28 -11.16
N GLU A 190 -15.35 9.23 -10.52
CA GLU A 190 -14.92 8.79 -9.20
C GLU A 190 -14.61 7.29 -9.16
N VAL A 191 -13.85 6.89 -8.15
CA VAL A 191 -13.66 5.49 -7.78
C VAL A 191 -13.84 5.31 -6.29
N HIS A 192 -14.65 4.33 -5.90
CA HIS A 192 -14.93 4.04 -4.50
C HIS A 192 -14.23 2.76 -4.04
N LEU A 193 -13.72 2.80 -2.82
CA LEU A 193 -13.06 1.68 -2.16
C LEU A 193 -13.72 1.38 -0.83
N THR A 194 -13.71 0.10 -0.45
CA THR A 194 -14.00 -0.34 0.91
C THR A 194 -12.70 -0.80 1.56
N VAL A 195 -12.21 -0.01 2.52
CA VAL A 195 -10.89 -0.20 3.12
C VAL A 195 -11.02 -0.64 4.58
N ALA A 196 -10.62 -1.87 4.89
CA ALA A 196 -10.44 -2.30 6.27
C ALA A 196 -9.10 -1.76 6.80
N VAL A 197 -9.16 -0.97 7.88
CA VAL A 197 -7.97 -0.40 8.51
C VAL A 197 -7.27 -1.49 9.30
N VAL A 198 -6.04 -1.80 8.93
CA VAL A 198 -5.22 -2.79 9.63
C VAL A 198 -4.66 -2.15 10.89
N ARG A 199 -5.10 -2.64 12.05
CA ARG A 199 -4.57 -2.32 13.38
C ARG A 199 -4.47 -3.59 14.20
N TYR A 200 -3.37 -3.74 14.91
CA TYR A 200 -3.17 -4.85 15.84
C TYR A 200 -2.12 -4.49 16.88
N ASP A 201 -2.20 -5.16 18.02
CA ASP A 201 -1.16 -5.07 19.06
C ASP A 201 -0.31 -6.34 19.01
N ALA A 202 0.97 -6.15 18.85
CA ALA A 202 1.95 -7.25 18.86
C ALA A 202 3.25 -6.78 19.53
N TYR A 203 3.90 -7.68 20.24
CA TYR A 203 5.20 -7.39 20.90
C TYR A 203 5.17 -6.16 21.83
N GLY A 204 4.01 -5.93 22.48
CA GLY A 204 3.80 -4.81 23.40
C GLY A 204 3.72 -3.44 22.71
N GLN A 205 3.51 -3.41 21.40
CA GLN A 205 3.42 -2.19 20.60
C GLN A 205 2.18 -2.19 19.70
N PRO A 206 1.52 -1.03 19.50
CA PRO A 206 0.49 -0.88 18.49
C PRO A 206 1.11 -0.83 17.09
N HIS A 207 0.45 -1.50 16.15
CA HIS A 207 0.84 -1.53 14.74
C HIS A 207 -0.28 -1.03 13.85
N LEU A 208 0.08 -0.33 12.79
CA LEU A 208 -0.83 0.21 11.79
C LEU A 208 -0.37 -0.24 10.40
N GLY A 209 -1.32 -0.61 9.56
CA GLY A 209 -1.03 -0.92 8.16
C GLY A 209 -0.59 0.32 7.37
N GLY A 210 0.37 0.17 6.45
CA GLY A 210 0.92 1.29 5.69
C GLY A 210 -0.14 2.05 4.90
N ALA A 211 -0.70 1.43 3.86
CA ALA A 211 -1.68 2.09 2.98
C ALA A 211 -3.04 2.30 3.65
N SER A 212 -3.55 1.31 4.39
CA SER A 212 -4.86 1.45 5.06
C SER A 212 -4.83 2.53 6.14
N GLY A 213 -3.75 2.63 6.92
CA GLY A 213 -3.56 3.69 7.89
C GLY A 213 -3.34 5.07 7.24
N PHE A 214 -2.64 5.10 6.09
CA PHE A 214 -2.46 6.33 5.32
C PHE A 214 -3.82 6.87 4.83
N LEU A 215 -4.61 6.04 4.15
CA LEU A 215 -5.92 6.44 3.63
C LEU A 215 -6.91 6.84 4.75
N ALA A 216 -6.91 6.09 5.86
CA ALA A 216 -7.92 6.26 6.90
C ALA A 216 -7.63 7.37 7.90
N GLU A 217 -6.34 7.65 8.18
CA GLU A 217 -5.94 8.48 9.32
C GLU A 217 -5.01 9.63 8.99
N ARG A 218 -4.24 9.50 7.91
CA ARG A 218 -3.20 10.49 7.55
C ARG A 218 -3.56 11.35 6.35
N LEU A 219 -4.63 10.98 5.62
CA LEU A 219 -5.21 11.82 4.58
C LEU A 219 -6.52 12.43 5.07
N ASN A 220 -6.70 13.70 4.78
CA ASN A 220 -7.97 14.41 4.94
C ASN A 220 -8.68 14.52 3.58
N GLU A 221 -9.97 14.75 3.60
CA GLU A 221 -10.72 15.10 2.40
C GLU A 221 -10.12 16.35 1.76
N GLY A 222 -9.86 16.30 0.46
CA GLY A 222 -9.13 17.31 -0.31
C GLY A 222 -7.61 17.09 -0.42
N ASP A 223 -7.02 16.18 0.35
CA ASP A 223 -5.61 15.84 0.18
C ASP A 223 -5.37 14.96 -1.06
N LYS A 224 -4.13 14.95 -1.53
CA LYS A 224 -3.74 14.25 -2.75
C LYS A 224 -3.20 12.84 -2.45
N VAL A 225 -3.60 11.90 -3.29
CA VAL A 225 -3.11 10.51 -3.27
C VAL A 225 -2.72 10.05 -4.67
N LYS A 226 -1.59 9.33 -4.79
CA LYS A 226 -1.15 8.76 -6.07
C LYS A 226 -1.84 7.43 -6.30
N VAL A 227 -2.56 7.29 -7.43
CA VAL A 227 -3.33 6.10 -7.76
C VAL A 227 -3.17 5.69 -9.23
N PHE A 228 -3.46 4.43 -9.52
CA PHE A 228 -3.59 3.92 -10.89
C PHE A 228 -4.60 2.77 -10.91
N VAL A 229 -5.21 2.53 -12.06
CA VAL A 229 -6.11 1.38 -12.25
C VAL A 229 -5.30 0.16 -12.66
N GLU A 230 -5.49 -0.95 -11.95
CA GLU A 230 -4.92 -2.26 -12.28
C GLU A 230 -6.04 -3.14 -12.84
N GLN A 231 -5.95 -3.46 -14.12
CA GLN A 231 -6.93 -4.32 -14.78
C GLN A 231 -6.81 -5.76 -14.28
N ASN A 232 -7.94 -6.37 -13.93
CA ASN A 232 -8.01 -7.76 -13.47
C ASN A 232 -8.85 -8.62 -14.42
N ASN A 233 -8.21 -9.14 -15.44
CA ASN A 233 -8.88 -9.96 -16.46
C ASN A 233 -9.36 -11.32 -15.93
N ASN A 234 -8.93 -11.75 -14.75
CA ASN A 234 -9.31 -13.01 -14.12
C ASN A 234 -10.60 -12.91 -13.29
N PHE A 235 -11.07 -11.69 -13.03
CA PHE A 235 -12.26 -11.44 -12.23
C PHE A 235 -13.22 -10.56 -13.03
N ARG A 236 -14.01 -11.21 -13.91
CA ARG A 236 -15.01 -10.56 -14.77
C ARG A 236 -16.37 -11.23 -14.61
N LEU A 237 -17.42 -10.47 -14.83
CA LEU A 237 -18.75 -11.03 -14.95
C LEU A 237 -18.79 -12.02 -16.13
N PRO A 238 -19.51 -13.15 -16.03
CA PRO A 238 -19.70 -14.07 -17.15
C PRO A 238 -20.26 -13.33 -18.37
N ALA A 239 -19.74 -13.66 -19.56
CA ALA A 239 -20.21 -13.04 -20.80
C ALA A 239 -21.59 -13.57 -21.27
N ASN A 240 -22.08 -14.67 -20.67
CA ASN A 240 -23.34 -15.30 -20.98
C ASN A 240 -24.29 -15.30 -19.80
N ASP A 241 -25.57 -14.99 -20.05
CA ASP A 241 -26.66 -15.03 -19.06
C ASP A 241 -27.09 -16.47 -18.67
N ASP A 242 -26.37 -17.50 -19.10
CA ASP A 242 -26.66 -18.89 -18.80
C ASP A 242 -26.09 -19.31 -17.43
N THR A 243 -26.82 -18.97 -16.36
CA THR A 243 -26.75 -19.61 -15.03
C THR A 243 -28.13 -19.96 -14.54
#